data_54d429e4d68b3f54ca7105dbcaba5ff5
#
_entry.id   54d429e4d68b3f54ca7105dbcaba5ff5
#
_cell.length_a   1.000
_cell.length_b   1.000
_cell.length_c   1.000
_cell.angle_alpha   90.00
_cell.angle_beta   90.00
_cell.angle_gamma   90.00
#
_symmetry.space_group_name_H-M   'P 1'
#
loop_
_entity.id
_entity.type
_entity.pdbx_description
1 polymer ?
#
loop_
_entity_poly.entity_id
_entity_poly.type
_entity_poly.pdbx_seq_one_letter_code
_entity_poly.pdbx_strand_id
1 'polypeptide(L)'
;MIRRLFAAVAGLLTAMALPAIDLNGVWAFDFREGKTLEEVSRGDFRAQAAMNVPGCWDVQPEWYLKRGTGCYRRTFTVERPLREALLVVEGMGVRAKFSLDGKDLGVHPYPYARLAIPLGELAVGEHELYAAIDNIMEWPRVKLVRPYYDFYLYGGFYHGVKIVEKEPRVLVRTLDWRTRTLEIELDGADRAELELDDAALAADWRNGKTRVQAPGAALWSPEAPNLHTLKARVSAAGGVRTLTPVSFGIRQIEARGGRILLNGKAIFLKGVNRHESSPLEGSATSATTMLRDLQNLKALGGNFIRAAHYQQCSEFLALCDRLGVLVWEESLGWGNGQRYVNDKFPPSELSDPEFCAMQIRQTREMVRASFNHPSVIVYAFLNECNSTTREGKALVDRLIETIRAERPGRLVSFACNLCRDDIAHANTDLVAFNAYPGTIPAAPGTPDDLRKKVEEEFNGIVAHFRKLYPEKPIIISESGCGGAYGWRDANKSINTEDYQDEYLEDILRTLWRNPDVSGFALWQMNDGRTRERYCQLNCSTMFGGSVAGIFDVYRRPKKSVATVRRYFETKAAGEAE
;
A
#
# COMPACT_ATOMS: atom_id res chain seq x y z
N MET A 1 20.16 21.59 -40.62
CA MET A 1 20.05 20.23 -40.06
C MET A 1 18.70 20.03 -39.39
N ILE A 2 17.60 20.59 -39.93
CA ILE A 2 16.23 20.55 -39.42
C ILE A 2 15.28 20.29 -40.61
N ARG A 3 15.50 19.23 -41.40
CA ARG A 3 14.63 18.84 -42.52
C ARG A 3 14.69 17.35 -42.83
N ARG A 4 14.66 16.47 -41.82
CA ARG A 4 14.47 15.01 -41.99
C ARG A 4 13.67 14.34 -40.87
N LEU A 5 12.60 14.99 -40.40
CA LEU A 5 11.73 14.41 -39.34
C LEU A 5 10.22 14.41 -39.71
N PHE A 6 9.89 14.53 -40.99
CA PHE A 6 8.50 14.45 -41.47
C PHE A 6 8.36 13.55 -42.69
N ALA A 7 8.65 12.25 -42.54
CA ALA A 7 8.27 11.30 -43.60
C ALA A 7 8.34 9.86 -43.03
N ALA A 8 7.47 9.49 -42.11
CA ALA A 8 7.12 8.10 -41.79
C ALA A 8 5.86 8.06 -40.91
N VAL A 9 4.79 8.71 -41.31
CA VAL A 9 3.45 8.56 -40.76
C VAL A 9 2.53 8.22 -41.91
N ALA A 10 2.62 6.99 -42.38
CA ALA A 10 1.58 6.39 -43.23
C ALA A 10 1.72 4.88 -43.14
N GLY A 11 0.81 4.22 -42.43
CA GLY A 11 0.56 2.81 -42.61
C GLY A 11 0.99 1.88 -41.46
N LEU A 12 0.57 2.15 -40.23
CA LEU A 12 0.28 1.09 -39.25
C LEU A 12 -1.00 1.51 -38.52
N LEU A 13 -2.10 0.92 -38.92
CA LEU A 13 -3.26 0.73 -38.03
C LEU A 13 -2.76 -0.19 -36.89
N THR A 14 -1.99 0.34 -35.95
CA THR A 14 -1.72 -0.30 -34.68
C THR A 14 -3.06 -0.42 -33.99
N ALA A 15 -3.53 -1.65 -33.80
CA ALA A 15 -4.64 -1.92 -32.90
C ALA A 15 -4.26 -1.35 -31.53
N MET A 16 -4.68 -0.12 -31.24
CA MET A 16 -4.41 0.53 -29.96
C MET A 16 -5.16 -0.23 -28.87
N ALA A 17 -4.53 -0.34 -27.68
CA ALA A 17 -5.25 -0.76 -26.48
C ALA A 17 -6.52 0.09 -26.36
N LEU A 18 -7.64 -0.54 -25.97
CA LEU A 18 -8.91 0.17 -25.92
C LEU A 18 -8.82 1.32 -24.89
N PRO A 19 -9.14 2.56 -25.27
CA PRO A 19 -9.02 3.68 -24.37
C PRO A 19 -9.99 3.51 -23.19
N ALA A 20 -9.49 3.76 -21.98
CA ALA A 20 -10.32 3.88 -20.79
C ALA A 20 -11.16 5.17 -20.90
N ILE A 21 -12.40 5.13 -20.43
CA ILE A 21 -13.19 6.33 -20.19
C ILE A 21 -12.78 6.85 -18.81
N ASP A 22 -12.03 7.95 -18.80
CA ASP A 22 -11.58 8.62 -17.57
C ASP A 22 -12.75 9.37 -16.94
N LEU A 23 -13.06 9.07 -15.70
CA LEU A 23 -14.09 9.73 -14.91
C LEU A 23 -13.54 10.69 -13.86
N ASN A 24 -12.22 10.90 -13.82
CA ASN A 24 -11.61 11.89 -12.94
C ASN A 24 -12.09 13.32 -13.28
N GLY A 25 -11.97 14.22 -12.32
CA GLY A 25 -12.35 15.62 -12.47
C GLY A 25 -13.55 16.02 -11.63
N VAL A 26 -14.33 16.98 -12.09
CA VAL A 26 -15.40 17.59 -11.29
C VAL A 26 -16.69 16.80 -11.40
N TRP A 27 -17.28 16.44 -10.24
CA TRP A 27 -18.56 15.78 -10.10
C TRP A 27 -19.55 16.66 -9.35
N ALA A 28 -20.83 16.55 -9.63
CA ALA A 28 -21.88 17.12 -8.78
C ALA A 28 -21.88 16.38 -7.44
N PHE A 29 -21.98 17.13 -6.33
CA PHE A 29 -21.80 16.62 -4.97
C PHE A 29 -22.93 17.07 -4.04
N ASP A 30 -23.31 16.16 -3.13
CA ASP A 30 -24.34 16.38 -2.10
C ASP A 30 -23.90 15.65 -0.82
N PHE A 31 -23.71 16.38 0.29
CA PHE A 31 -23.29 15.81 1.56
C PHE A 31 -24.45 15.61 2.52
N ARG A 32 -24.57 14.43 3.09
CA ARG A 32 -25.60 14.03 4.06
C ARG A 32 -24.96 13.75 5.41
N GLU A 33 -24.89 14.80 6.24
CA GLU A 33 -24.26 14.72 7.57
C GLU A 33 -24.97 13.70 8.47
N GLY A 34 -24.19 12.83 9.11
CA GLY A 34 -24.68 11.78 10.01
C GLY A 34 -25.46 10.64 9.35
N LYS A 35 -25.67 10.68 8.03
CA LYS A 35 -26.40 9.63 7.29
C LYS A 35 -25.48 8.54 6.78
N THR A 36 -25.93 7.28 6.90
CA THR A 36 -25.26 6.08 6.37
C THR A 36 -25.70 5.82 4.92
N LEU A 37 -25.02 4.86 4.24
CA LEU A 37 -25.39 4.46 2.87
C LEU A 37 -26.83 3.96 2.76
N GLU A 38 -27.36 3.33 3.81
CA GLU A 38 -28.71 2.78 3.87
C GLU A 38 -29.80 3.87 3.99
N GLU A 39 -29.41 5.04 4.52
CA GLU A 39 -30.31 6.16 4.76
C GLU A 39 -30.35 7.18 3.61
N VAL A 40 -29.51 6.99 2.58
CA VAL A 40 -29.46 7.88 1.41
C VAL A 40 -29.96 7.21 0.16
N SER A 41 -30.70 7.96 -0.66
CA SER A 41 -31.25 7.50 -1.94
C SER A 41 -30.77 8.38 -3.08
N ARG A 42 -30.55 7.77 -4.28
CA ARG A 42 -30.28 8.51 -5.52
C ARG A 42 -31.36 9.53 -5.82
N GLY A 43 -32.64 9.23 -5.51
CA GLY A 43 -33.78 10.11 -5.73
C GLY A 43 -33.73 11.40 -4.89
N ASP A 44 -33.05 11.37 -3.74
CA ASP A 44 -32.93 12.51 -2.84
C ASP A 44 -31.72 13.40 -3.15
N PHE A 45 -30.92 13.05 -4.17
CA PHE A 45 -29.74 13.82 -4.55
C PHE A 45 -30.10 15.25 -4.94
N ARG A 46 -29.45 16.22 -4.30
CA ARG A 46 -29.55 17.65 -4.62
C ARG A 46 -28.15 18.21 -4.67
N ALA A 47 -27.65 18.54 -5.84
CA ALA A 47 -26.31 19.11 -6.00
C ALA A 47 -26.16 20.37 -5.13
N GLN A 48 -25.35 20.27 -4.08
CA GLN A 48 -25.01 21.37 -3.17
C GLN A 48 -23.71 22.04 -3.62
N ALA A 49 -22.78 21.26 -4.19
CA ALA A 49 -21.47 21.72 -4.59
C ALA A 49 -20.91 20.90 -5.77
N ALA A 50 -19.73 21.30 -6.19
CA ALA A 50 -18.87 20.51 -7.07
C ALA A 50 -17.71 19.91 -6.25
N MET A 51 -17.42 18.63 -6.46
CA MET A 51 -16.33 17.93 -5.79
C MET A 51 -15.37 17.34 -6.81
N ASN A 52 -14.08 17.54 -6.56
CA ASN A 52 -13.07 16.89 -7.39
C ASN A 52 -12.96 15.39 -7.08
N VAL A 53 -12.81 14.57 -8.10
CA VAL A 53 -12.54 13.12 -8.01
C VAL A 53 -11.22 12.84 -8.75
N PRO A 54 -10.18 12.31 -8.07
CA PRO A 54 -10.08 12.01 -6.64
C PRO A 54 -10.23 13.24 -5.74
N GLY A 55 -10.72 13.01 -4.51
CA GLY A 55 -10.86 14.04 -3.49
C GLY A 55 -11.58 13.55 -2.24
N CYS A 56 -11.18 14.09 -1.09
CA CYS A 56 -11.83 13.84 0.20
C CYS A 56 -12.63 15.06 0.61
N TRP A 57 -13.91 14.87 0.98
CA TRP A 57 -14.74 16.02 1.39
C TRP A 57 -14.39 16.55 2.77
N ASP A 58 -13.97 15.70 3.68
CA ASP A 58 -13.71 16.02 5.09
C ASP A 58 -12.35 16.71 5.34
N VAL A 59 -11.68 17.16 4.27
CA VAL A 59 -10.60 18.16 4.30
C VAL A 59 -11.07 19.53 3.79
N GLN A 60 -12.27 19.62 3.19
CA GLN A 60 -12.80 20.89 2.72
C GLN A 60 -13.37 21.69 3.90
N PRO A 61 -13.25 23.03 3.93
CA PRO A 61 -13.68 23.84 5.08
C PRO A 61 -15.12 23.60 5.49
N GLU A 62 -16.04 23.44 4.53
CA GLU A 62 -17.47 23.26 4.76
C GLU A 62 -17.81 21.94 5.47
N TRP A 63 -17.05 20.88 5.16
CA TRP A 63 -17.29 19.54 5.70
C TRP A 63 -16.13 19.02 6.55
N TYR A 64 -15.29 19.93 7.02
CA TYR A 64 -14.09 19.57 7.79
C TYR A 64 -14.44 18.71 9.01
N LEU A 65 -13.84 17.51 9.06
CA LEU A 65 -14.06 16.48 10.10
C LEU A 65 -15.49 15.93 10.20
N LYS A 66 -16.40 16.29 9.30
CA LYS A 66 -17.77 15.76 9.36
C LYS A 66 -17.84 14.30 8.96
N ARG A 67 -18.72 13.55 9.65
CA ARG A 67 -19.07 12.18 9.34
C ARG A 67 -20.43 12.12 8.67
N GLY A 68 -20.57 11.26 7.66
CA GLY A 68 -21.79 11.12 6.89
C GLY A 68 -21.54 10.46 5.55
N THR A 69 -22.44 10.69 4.60
CA THR A 69 -22.36 10.16 3.24
C THR A 69 -22.20 11.29 2.23
N GLY A 70 -21.12 11.24 1.46
CA GLY A 70 -20.92 12.02 0.25
C GLY A 70 -21.58 11.33 -0.93
N CYS A 71 -22.53 11.99 -1.57
CA CYS A 71 -23.23 11.54 -2.76
C CYS A 71 -22.68 12.25 -3.98
N TYR A 72 -22.31 11.52 -5.01
CA TYR A 72 -21.68 12.01 -6.23
C TYR A 72 -22.50 11.64 -7.45
N ARG A 73 -22.53 12.53 -8.47
CA ARG A 73 -23.16 12.27 -9.76
C ARG A 73 -22.29 12.78 -10.89
N ARG A 74 -22.10 11.94 -11.90
CA ARG A 74 -21.35 12.26 -13.13
C ARG A 74 -22.03 11.70 -14.34
N THR A 75 -22.24 12.52 -15.38
CA THR A 75 -22.54 12.04 -16.73
C THR A 75 -21.27 11.86 -17.53
N PHE A 76 -21.29 10.89 -18.42
CA PHE A 76 -20.20 10.59 -19.35
C PHE A 76 -20.73 10.00 -20.65
N THR A 77 -19.95 10.08 -21.72
CA THR A 77 -20.34 9.58 -23.04
C THR A 77 -19.56 8.32 -23.39
N VAL A 78 -20.25 7.32 -23.88
CA VAL A 78 -19.71 6.10 -24.49
C VAL A 78 -19.74 6.28 -26.01
N GLU A 79 -18.58 6.37 -26.65
CA GLU A 79 -18.48 6.63 -28.11
C GLU A 79 -18.60 5.37 -28.95
N ARG A 80 -18.35 4.20 -28.38
CA ARG A 80 -18.47 2.89 -28.98
C ARG A 80 -19.01 1.87 -27.98
N PRO A 81 -19.75 0.84 -28.41
CA PRO A 81 -20.26 -0.12 -27.43
C PRO A 81 -19.11 -0.85 -26.71
N LEU A 82 -19.26 -1.05 -25.40
CA LEU A 82 -18.38 -1.86 -24.57
C LEU A 82 -19.12 -3.14 -24.20
N ARG A 83 -18.55 -4.31 -24.48
CA ARG A 83 -19.25 -5.59 -24.25
C ARG A 83 -19.18 -6.08 -22.81
N GLU A 84 -18.02 -5.99 -22.19
CA GLU A 84 -17.78 -6.37 -20.79
C GLU A 84 -17.13 -5.20 -20.07
N ALA A 85 -17.91 -4.14 -19.83
CA ALA A 85 -17.42 -2.95 -19.15
C ALA A 85 -17.20 -3.21 -17.66
N LEU A 86 -16.15 -2.63 -17.11
CA LEU A 86 -15.82 -2.62 -15.69
C LEU A 86 -15.68 -1.18 -15.22
N LEU A 87 -16.34 -0.83 -14.11
CA LEU A 87 -16.00 0.36 -13.33
C LEU A 87 -14.81 0.03 -12.45
N VAL A 88 -13.71 0.72 -12.67
CA VAL A 88 -12.49 0.60 -11.86
C VAL A 88 -12.38 1.80 -10.94
N VAL A 89 -12.32 1.55 -9.63
CA VAL A 89 -12.06 2.53 -8.59
C VAL A 89 -10.76 2.15 -7.91
N GLU A 90 -9.75 3.00 -7.98
CA GLU A 90 -8.39 2.69 -7.48
C GLU A 90 -8.26 2.82 -5.95
N GLY A 91 -9.24 3.43 -5.28
CA GLY A 91 -9.35 3.55 -3.83
C GLY A 91 -10.43 4.53 -3.41
N MET A 92 -11.04 4.28 -2.28
CA MET A 92 -12.13 5.12 -1.74
C MET A 92 -12.19 5.07 -0.22
N GLY A 93 -13.11 5.86 0.36
CA GLY A 93 -13.42 5.88 1.78
C GLY A 93 -13.93 4.56 2.34
N VAL A 94 -14.73 4.58 3.42
CA VAL A 94 -14.99 3.35 4.19
C VAL A 94 -15.87 2.36 3.44
N ARG A 95 -17.01 2.81 2.90
CA ARG A 95 -17.92 1.99 2.09
C ARG A 95 -18.48 2.82 0.94
N ALA A 96 -18.77 2.19 -0.17
CA ALA A 96 -19.44 2.85 -1.28
C ALA A 96 -20.58 2.02 -1.84
N LYS A 97 -21.60 2.71 -2.33
CA LYS A 97 -22.68 2.15 -3.16
C LYS A 97 -22.68 2.85 -4.50
N PHE A 98 -22.73 2.07 -5.58
CA PHE A 98 -22.75 2.61 -6.93
C PHE A 98 -24.07 2.27 -7.65
N SER A 99 -24.48 3.16 -8.56
CA SER A 99 -25.49 2.82 -9.56
C SER A 99 -25.15 3.46 -10.91
N LEU A 100 -25.44 2.73 -11.99
CA LEU A 100 -25.28 3.19 -13.37
C LEU A 100 -26.65 3.23 -14.03
N ASP A 101 -27.06 4.38 -14.57
CA ASP A 101 -28.37 4.62 -15.21
C ASP A 101 -29.55 4.16 -14.32
N GLY A 102 -29.39 4.27 -13.00
CA GLY A 102 -30.36 3.81 -12.02
C GLY A 102 -30.28 2.34 -11.63
N LYS A 103 -29.49 1.52 -12.33
CA LYS A 103 -29.24 0.12 -11.96
C LYS A 103 -28.29 0.06 -10.78
N ASP A 104 -28.71 -0.61 -9.70
CA ASP A 104 -27.88 -0.82 -8.49
C ASP A 104 -26.70 -1.76 -8.81
N LEU A 105 -25.50 -1.36 -8.44
CA LEU A 105 -24.25 -2.13 -8.55
C LEU A 105 -23.78 -2.68 -7.20
N GLY A 106 -24.56 -2.50 -6.13
CA GLY A 106 -24.29 -3.02 -4.79
C GLY A 106 -23.42 -2.15 -3.91
N VAL A 107 -23.18 -2.66 -2.70
CA VAL A 107 -22.32 -2.04 -1.68
C VAL A 107 -20.94 -2.69 -1.68
N HIS A 108 -19.91 -1.86 -1.62
CA HIS A 108 -18.50 -2.26 -1.66
C HIS A 108 -17.78 -1.77 -0.39
N PRO A 109 -17.61 -2.63 0.63
CA PRO A 109 -17.02 -2.27 1.92
C PRO A 109 -15.50 -2.55 1.98
N TYR A 110 -14.75 -2.11 0.98
CA TYR A 110 -13.31 -2.34 0.85
C TYR A 110 -12.55 -1.03 0.73
N PRO A 111 -12.31 -0.32 1.85
CA PRO A 111 -11.56 0.93 1.83
C PRO A 111 -10.13 0.73 1.35
N TYR A 112 -9.60 1.71 0.65
CA TYR A 112 -8.28 1.72 0.00
C TYR A 112 -8.08 0.66 -1.09
N ALA A 113 -8.86 -0.40 -1.12
CA ALA A 113 -8.69 -1.46 -2.10
C ALA A 113 -9.15 -1.02 -3.50
N ARG A 114 -8.41 -1.50 -4.51
CA ARG A 114 -8.83 -1.36 -5.90
C ARG A 114 -10.06 -2.23 -6.15
N LEU A 115 -11.10 -1.62 -6.73
CA LEU A 115 -12.32 -2.31 -7.13
C LEU A 115 -12.41 -2.41 -8.65
N ALA A 116 -12.92 -3.55 -9.14
CA ALA A 116 -13.32 -3.74 -10.53
C ALA A 116 -14.77 -4.28 -10.53
N ILE A 117 -15.74 -3.39 -10.79
CA ILE A 117 -17.17 -3.67 -10.66
C ILE A 117 -17.74 -3.94 -12.06
N PRO A 118 -18.31 -5.12 -12.31
CA PRO A 118 -18.92 -5.43 -13.61
C PRO A 118 -20.11 -4.52 -13.90
N LEU A 119 -20.07 -3.83 -15.05
CA LEU A 119 -21.18 -3.03 -15.57
C LEU A 119 -22.01 -3.80 -16.60
N GLY A 120 -21.41 -4.79 -17.24
CA GLY A 120 -21.98 -5.51 -18.37
C GLY A 120 -21.76 -4.79 -19.70
N GLU A 121 -22.74 -4.85 -20.61
CA GLU A 121 -22.71 -4.13 -21.88
C GLU A 121 -23.09 -2.67 -21.68
N LEU A 122 -22.32 -1.75 -22.26
CA LEU A 122 -22.65 -0.33 -22.35
C LEU A 122 -22.86 0.06 -23.80
N ALA A 123 -24.04 0.61 -24.10
CA ALA A 123 -24.38 1.13 -25.41
C ALA A 123 -23.67 2.47 -25.71
N VAL A 124 -23.65 2.87 -26.95
CA VAL A 124 -23.25 4.23 -27.36
C VAL A 124 -24.26 5.23 -26.82
N GLY A 125 -23.80 6.34 -26.26
CA GLY A 125 -24.65 7.40 -25.75
C GLY A 125 -24.18 7.96 -24.41
N GLU A 126 -25.04 8.77 -23.81
CA GLU A 126 -24.81 9.36 -22.50
C GLU A 126 -25.27 8.40 -21.40
N HIS A 127 -24.46 8.29 -20.35
CA HIS A 127 -24.69 7.47 -19.17
C HIS A 127 -24.50 8.28 -17.90
N GLU A 128 -25.19 7.91 -16.83
CA GLU A 128 -25.06 8.54 -15.52
C GLU A 128 -24.53 7.56 -14.48
N LEU A 129 -23.39 7.87 -13.89
CA LEU A 129 -22.87 7.17 -12.72
C LEU A 129 -23.21 7.97 -11.46
N TYR A 130 -23.84 7.28 -10.50
CA TYR A 130 -24.06 7.77 -9.14
C TYR A 130 -23.23 6.94 -8.17
N ALA A 131 -22.60 7.62 -7.20
CA ALA A 131 -21.88 6.98 -6.10
C ALA A 131 -22.28 7.62 -4.77
N ALA A 132 -22.52 6.82 -3.76
CA ALA A 132 -22.64 7.24 -2.37
C ALA A 132 -21.49 6.60 -1.60
N ILE A 133 -20.71 7.41 -0.88
CA ILE A 133 -19.55 6.95 -0.09
C ILE A 133 -19.72 7.44 1.32
N ASP A 134 -19.68 6.56 2.34
CA ASP A 134 -19.68 6.97 3.73
C ASP A 134 -18.31 6.84 4.40
N ASN A 135 -18.07 7.67 5.43
CA ASN A 135 -16.92 7.59 6.33
C ASN A 135 -17.35 7.24 7.77
N ILE A 136 -18.51 6.61 7.92
CA ILE A 136 -19.08 6.18 9.20
C ILE A 136 -18.54 4.79 9.55
N MET A 137 -18.02 4.64 10.78
CA MET A 137 -17.37 3.42 11.24
C MET A 137 -18.18 2.75 12.35
N GLU A 138 -19.37 2.26 12.00
CA GLU A 138 -20.25 1.57 12.95
C GLU A 138 -20.17 0.04 12.79
N TRP A 139 -19.79 -0.64 13.86
CA TRP A 139 -19.93 -2.08 13.95
C TRP A 139 -21.41 -2.44 14.20
N PRO A 140 -21.99 -3.47 13.54
CA PRO A 140 -21.34 -4.47 12.67
C PRO A 140 -21.38 -4.14 11.18
N ARG A 141 -21.84 -2.95 10.74
CA ARG A 141 -22.00 -2.59 9.32
C ARG A 141 -20.68 -2.57 8.56
N VAL A 142 -19.58 -2.24 9.23
CA VAL A 142 -18.25 -2.18 8.64
C VAL A 142 -17.39 -3.29 9.25
N LYS A 143 -17.16 -4.36 8.50
CA LYS A 143 -16.43 -5.54 9.00
C LYS A 143 -14.91 -5.37 8.98
N LEU A 144 -14.34 -4.75 7.94
CA LEU A 144 -12.89 -4.56 7.81
C LEU A 144 -12.31 -3.44 8.66
N VAL A 145 -13.11 -2.40 8.91
CA VAL A 145 -12.69 -1.22 9.67
C VAL A 145 -13.24 -1.30 11.07
N ARG A 146 -12.43 -0.91 12.03
CA ARG A 146 -12.81 -0.85 13.44
C ARG A 146 -12.74 0.58 13.97
N PRO A 147 -13.66 0.94 14.88
CA PRO A 147 -13.65 2.27 15.48
C PRO A 147 -12.43 2.55 16.36
N TYR A 148 -11.55 1.61 16.57
CA TYR A 148 -10.32 1.77 17.35
C TYR A 148 -9.05 1.99 16.48
N TYR A 149 -9.13 1.96 15.15
CA TYR A 149 -7.99 2.25 14.29
C TYR A 149 -7.43 3.64 14.63
N ASP A 150 -6.11 3.77 14.71
CA ASP A 150 -5.44 4.97 15.17
C ASP A 150 -5.19 6.01 14.07
N PHE A 151 -5.43 5.66 12.81
CA PHE A 151 -5.35 6.57 11.67
C PHE A 151 -6.74 7.07 11.25
N TYR A 152 -6.76 8.26 10.62
CA TYR A 152 -8.00 8.88 10.17
C TYR A 152 -8.46 8.27 8.84
N LEU A 153 -9.71 7.81 8.80
CA LEU A 153 -10.36 7.35 7.59
C LEU A 153 -11.17 8.49 6.98
N TYR A 154 -10.67 8.99 5.87
CA TYR A 154 -11.29 10.09 5.14
C TYR A 154 -12.51 9.61 4.35
N GLY A 155 -13.36 10.55 3.95
CA GLY A 155 -14.50 10.28 3.08
C GLY A 155 -14.26 10.76 1.66
N GLY A 156 -14.57 9.92 0.65
CA GLY A 156 -14.45 10.27 -0.76
C GLY A 156 -13.71 9.25 -1.61
N PHE A 157 -13.43 9.64 -2.84
CA PHE A 157 -12.57 8.87 -3.72
C PHE A 157 -11.11 9.23 -3.47
N TYR A 158 -10.32 8.24 -3.05
CA TYR A 158 -8.91 8.47 -2.75
C TYR A 158 -8.07 8.53 -4.03
N HIS A 159 -8.43 7.71 -5.01
CA HIS A 159 -7.69 7.59 -6.27
C HIS A 159 -8.63 7.55 -7.46
N GLY A 160 -8.05 7.42 -8.66
CA GLY A 160 -8.76 7.57 -9.92
C GLY A 160 -9.93 6.61 -10.14
N VAL A 161 -10.90 7.08 -10.91
CA VAL A 161 -12.09 6.36 -11.35
C VAL A 161 -12.14 6.32 -12.86
N LYS A 162 -12.36 5.13 -13.43
CA LYS A 162 -12.43 4.95 -14.89
C LYS A 162 -13.33 3.78 -15.27
N ILE A 163 -13.81 3.79 -16.51
CA ILE A 163 -14.46 2.62 -17.10
C ILE A 163 -13.51 2.03 -18.15
N VAL A 164 -13.33 0.72 -18.07
CA VAL A 164 -12.50 -0.05 -19.02
C VAL A 164 -13.31 -1.21 -19.57
N GLU A 165 -12.97 -1.69 -20.74
CA GLU A 165 -13.46 -2.98 -21.22
C GLU A 165 -12.57 -4.09 -20.66
N LYS A 166 -13.19 -5.13 -20.10
CA LYS A 166 -12.48 -6.27 -19.52
C LYS A 166 -11.53 -6.90 -20.54
N GLU A 167 -10.34 -7.19 -20.13
CA GLU A 167 -9.32 -7.83 -20.95
C GLU A 167 -8.58 -8.91 -20.16
N PRO A 168 -7.99 -9.89 -20.86
CA PRO A 168 -7.08 -10.84 -20.24
C PRO A 168 -5.95 -10.12 -19.52
N ARG A 169 -5.60 -10.59 -18.33
CA ARG A 169 -4.49 -10.03 -17.55
C ARG A 169 -3.17 -10.68 -17.97
N VAL A 170 -2.15 -9.88 -18.10
CA VAL A 170 -0.77 -10.34 -18.37
C VAL A 170 0.01 -10.29 -17.07
N LEU A 171 0.50 -11.44 -16.60
CA LEU A 171 1.26 -11.59 -15.37
C LEU A 171 2.68 -12.03 -15.72
N VAL A 172 3.68 -11.27 -15.27
CA VAL A 172 5.09 -11.53 -15.56
C VAL A 172 5.83 -11.91 -14.27
N ARG A 173 6.51 -13.06 -14.28
CA ARG A 173 7.36 -13.54 -13.17
C ARG A 173 8.78 -13.75 -13.64
N THR A 174 9.75 -13.27 -12.89
CA THR A 174 11.14 -13.68 -13.07
C THR A 174 11.35 -15.02 -12.37
N LEU A 175 11.65 -16.07 -13.14
CA LEU A 175 11.96 -17.40 -12.62
C LEU A 175 13.45 -17.53 -12.28
N ASP A 176 14.32 -16.95 -13.09
CA ASP A 176 15.76 -16.88 -12.83
C ASP A 176 16.31 -15.55 -13.36
N TRP A 177 16.80 -14.74 -12.44
CA TRP A 177 17.37 -13.43 -12.75
C TRP A 177 18.70 -13.53 -13.51
N ARG A 178 19.48 -14.63 -13.37
CA ARG A 178 20.78 -14.83 -14.03
C ARG A 178 20.61 -15.04 -15.51
N THR A 179 19.69 -15.91 -15.88
CA THR A 179 19.37 -16.24 -17.26
C THR A 179 18.30 -15.36 -17.88
N ARG A 180 17.70 -14.44 -17.09
CA ARG A 180 16.52 -13.62 -17.46
C ARG A 180 15.38 -14.51 -17.95
N THR A 181 15.18 -15.64 -17.30
CA THR A 181 14.04 -16.51 -17.59
C THR A 181 12.78 -15.95 -16.95
N LEU A 182 11.78 -15.70 -17.77
CA LEU A 182 10.48 -15.18 -17.38
C LEU A 182 9.41 -16.24 -17.60
N GLU A 183 8.44 -16.30 -16.71
CA GLU A 183 7.14 -16.94 -16.96
C GLU A 183 6.13 -15.83 -17.22
N ILE A 184 5.44 -15.91 -18.35
CA ILE A 184 4.33 -15.01 -18.71
C ILE A 184 3.06 -15.84 -18.67
N GLU A 185 2.06 -15.35 -17.94
CA GLU A 185 0.76 -15.98 -17.79
C GLU A 185 -0.33 -15.02 -18.27
N LEU A 186 -1.25 -15.53 -19.06
CA LEU A 186 -2.48 -14.85 -19.49
C LEU A 186 -3.63 -15.39 -18.65
N ASP A 187 -4.20 -14.55 -17.78
CA ASP A 187 -5.43 -14.87 -17.07
C ASP A 187 -6.63 -14.38 -17.91
N GLY A 188 -7.28 -15.32 -18.59
CA GLY A 188 -8.40 -15.05 -19.49
C GLY A 188 -8.08 -15.21 -20.99
N ALA A 189 -6.90 -15.73 -21.37
CA ALA A 189 -6.59 -16.15 -22.74
C ALA A 189 -5.58 -17.31 -22.76
N ASP A 190 -5.57 -18.09 -23.83
CA ASP A 190 -4.68 -19.25 -23.95
C ASP A 190 -3.31 -18.93 -24.57
N ARG A 191 -3.25 -17.89 -25.42
CA ARG A 191 -2.03 -17.48 -26.14
C ARG A 191 -2.09 -16.04 -26.60
N ALA A 192 -0.92 -15.44 -26.80
CA ALA A 192 -0.73 -14.12 -27.39
C ALA A 192 0.54 -14.10 -28.24
N GLU A 193 0.61 -13.17 -29.19
CA GLU A 193 1.88 -12.69 -29.74
C GLU A 193 2.48 -11.70 -28.75
N LEU A 194 3.77 -11.79 -28.50
CA LEU A 194 4.47 -10.97 -27.50
C LEU A 194 5.54 -10.09 -28.16
N GLU A 195 5.64 -8.86 -27.64
CA GLU A 195 6.74 -7.94 -27.91
C GLU A 195 7.31 -7.44 -26.58
N LEU A 196 8.62 -7.57 -26.41
CA LEU A 196 9.35 -7.04 -25.26
C LEU A 196 10.20 -5.86 -25.73
N ASP A 197 9.98 -4.66 -25.22
CA ASP A 197 10.68 -3.43 -25.58
C ASP A 197 10.74 -3.25 -27.12
N ASP A 198 9.58 -3.42 -27.76
CA ASP A 198 9.37 -3.34 -29.22
C ASP A 198 10.05 -4.45 -30.06
N ALA A 199 10.66 -5.44 -29.42
CA ALA A 199 11.21 -6.61 -30.11
C ALA A 199 10.27 -7.82 -29.98
N ALA A 200 10.02 -8.54 -31.08
CA ALA A 200 9.20 -9.75 -31.07
C ALA A 200 9.81 -10.81 -30.13
N LEU A 201 8.98 -11.40 -29.29
CA LEU A 201 9.39 -12.40 -28.32
C LEU A 201 8.74 -13.75 -28.66
N ALA A 202 9.54 -14.73 -29.03
CA ALA A 202 9.05 -16.07 -29.35
C ALA A 202 8.48 -16.74 -28.07
N ALA A 203 7.27 -17.29 -28.19
CA ALA A 203 6.56 -17.91 -27.08
C ALA A 203 5.90 -19.23 -27.48
N ASP A 204 6.15 -20.28 -26.71
CA ASP A 204 5.46 -21.57 -26.77
C ASP A 204 4.43 -21.64 -25.63
N TRP A 205 3.15 -21.55 -25.96
CA TRP A 205 2.06 -21.43 -24.99
C TRP A 205 1.49 -22.81 -24.61
N ARG A 206 1.30 -23.00 -23.30
CA ARG A 206 0.60 -24.17 -22.73
C ARG A 206 -0.35 -23.69 -21.63
N ASN A 207 -1.64 -23.85 -21.84
CA ASN A 207 -2.67 -23.46 -20.88
C ASN A 207 -2.51 -22.00 -20.38
N GLY A 208 -2.39 -21.04 -21.31
CA GLY A 208 -2.22 -19.63 -20.97
C GLY A 208 -0.86 -19.25 -20.39
N LYS A 209 0.14 -20.13 -20.38
CA LYS A 209 1.47 -19.88 -19.83
C LYS A 209 2.57 -20.15 -20.85
N THR A 210 3.61 -19.34 -20.79
CA THR A 210 4.84 -19.55 -21.57
C THR A 210 6.06 -19.22 -20.74
N ARG A 211 7.20 -19.83 -21.08
CA ARG A 211 8.51 -19.47 -20.54
C ARG A 211 9.38 -18.94 -21.65
N VAL A 212 9.92 -17.76 -21.42
CA VAL A 212 10.75 -17.07 -22.38
C VAL A 212 12.06 -16.63 -21.73
N GLN A 213 13.09 -16.46 -22.55
CA GLN A 213 14.34 -15.83 -22.13
C GLN A 213 14.47 -14.45 -22.76
N ALA A 214 14.93 -13.49 -21.98
CA ALA A 214 15.20 -12.11 -22.40
C ALA A 214 16.70 -11.80 -22.22
N PRO A 215 17.60 -12.47 -22.99
CA PRO A 215 19.05 -12.31 -22.82
C PRO A 215 19.43 -10.85 -23.09
N GLY A 216 20.26 -10.27 -22.21
CA GLY A 216 20.68 -8.88 -22.32
C GLY A 216 19.72 -7.86 -21.72
N ALA A 217 18.50 -8.23 -21.35
CA ALA A 217 17.58 -7.33 -20.64
C ALA A 217 18.16 -6.92 -19.28
N ALA A 218 18.04 -5.62 -18.97
CA ALA A 218 18.59 -5.05 -17.74
C ALA A 218 17.80 -5.51 -16.51
N LEU A 219 18.51 -5.77 -15.40
CA LEU A 219 17.86 -6.09 -14.13
C LEU A 219 17.33 -4.83 -13.47
N TRP A 220 16.24 -4.99 -12.72
CA TRP A 220 15.71 -3.96 -11.85
C TRP A 220 16.35 -4.07 -10.45
N SER A 221 16.79 -2.93 -9.90
CA SER A 221 17.21 -2.78 -8.50
C SER A 221 16.96 -1.33 -8.04
N PRO A 222 17.07 -1.02 -6.73
CA PRO A 222 16.98 0.36 -6.23
C PRO A 222 17.99 1.33 -6.86
N GLU A 223 19.18 0.85 -7.20
CA GLU A 223 20.27 1.62 -7.81
C GLU A 223 20.12 1.75 -9.33
N ALA A 224 19.47 0.79 -9.96
CA ALA A 224 19.23 0.73 -11.40
C ALA A 224 17.78 0.25 -11.67
N PRO A 225 16.79 1.13 -11.53
CA PRO A 225 15.38 0.78 -11.63
C PRO A 225 14.91 0.62 -13.09
N ASN A 226 15.55 -0.31 -13.80
CA ASN A 226 15.26 -0.59 -15.20
C ASN A 226 13.91 -1.28 -15.34
N LEU A 227 13.03 -0.67 -16.11
CA LEU A 227 11.71 -1.21 -16.44
C LEU A 227 11.66 -1.65 -17.89
N HIS A 228 10.88 -2.69 -18.15
CA HIS A 228 10.59 -3.23 -19.47
C HIS A 228 9.10 -3.10 -19.76
N THR A 229 8.76 -3.03 -21.04
CA THR A 229 7.38 -2.99 -21.52
C THR A 229 7.06 -4.26 -22.30
N LEU A 230 6.07 -5.02 -21.82
CA LEU A 230 5.54 -6.19 -22.52
C LEU A 230 4.21 -5.82 -23.19
N LYS A 231 4.16 -5.96 -24.51
CA LYS A 231 2.93 -5.86 -25.31
C LYS A 231 2.47 -7.27 -25.65
N ALA A 232 1.16 -7.50 -25.57
CA ALA A 232 0.54 -8.78 -25.90
C ALA A 232 -0.64 -8.57 -26.86
N ARG A 233 -0.70 -9.36 -27.94
CA ARG A 233 -1.79 -9.37 -28.89
C ARG A 233 -2.49 -10.73 -28.85
N VAL A 234 -3.78 -10.73 -28.56
CA VAL A 234 -4.61 -11.93 -28.46
C VAL A 234 -5.59 -12.01 -29.62
N SER A 235 -5.88 -13.21 -30.09
CA SER A 235 -6.99 -13.44 -31.02
C SER A 235 -8.32 -13.32 -30.28
N ALA A 236 -9.23 -12.53 -30.77
CA ALA A 236 -10.56 -12.32 -30.22
C ALA A 236 -11.64 -12.48 -31.31
N ALA A 237 -12.90 -12.65 -30.93
CA ALA A 237 -14.00 -12.62 -31.85
C ALA A 237 -14.08 -11.24 -32.54
N GLY A 238 -13.66 -11.14 -33.78
CA GLY A 238 -13.59 -9.89 -34.55
C GLY A 238 -12.17 -9.46 -34.92
N GLY A 239 -11.14 -10.26 -34.68
CA GLY A 239 -9.76 -9.99 -35.09
C GLY A 239 -8.73 -10.10 -34.00
N VAL A 240 -7.60 -9.42 -34.17
CA VAL A 240 -6.53 -9.36 -33.18
C VAL A 240 -6.74 -8.13 -32.28
N ARG A 241 -6.68 -8.32 -30.98
CA ARG A 241 -6.74 -7.25 -29.96
C ARG A 241 -5.39 -7.07 -29.28
N THR A 242 -4.91 -5.85 -29.23
CA THR A 242 -3.76 -5.49 -28.39
C THR A 242 -4.26 -5.22 -26.97
N LEU A 243 -3.68 -5.92 -25.99
CA LEU A 243 -3.94 -5.70 -24.57
C LEU A 243 -3.22 -4.44 -24.07
N THR A 244 -3.67 -3.90 -22.95
CA THR A 244 -2.94 -2.83 -22.26
C THR A 244 -1.49 -3.25 -21.99
N PRO A 245 -0.48 -2.50 -22.45
CA PRO A 245 0.92 -2.83 -22.22
C PRO A 245 1.25 -2.91 -20.74
N VAL A 246 2.08 -3.87 -20.37
CA VAL A 246 2.49 -4.10 -18.99
C VAL A 246 3.92 -3.63 -18.78
N SER A 247 4.09 -2.72 -17.82
CA SER A 247 5.43 -2.35 -17.31
C SER A 247 5.83 -3.31 -16.18
N PHE A 248 7.06 -3.80 -16.21
CA PHE A 248 7.60 -4.70 -15.18
C PHE A 248 9.12 -4.58 -15.07
N GLY A 249 9.69 -5.11 -14.00
CA GLY A 249 11.15 -5.19 -13.82
C GLY A 249 11.62 -6.63 -13.63
N ILE A 250 12.75 -6.97 -14.23
CA ILE A 250 13.35 -8.29 -14.09
C ILE A 250 14.15 -8.32 -12.79
N ARG A 251 13.65 -9.03 -11.80
CA ARG A 251 14.31 -9.19 -10.50
C ARG A 251 13.80 -10.41 -9.75
N GLN A 252 14.57 -10.91 -8.80
CA GLN A 252 14.18 -11.96 -7.88
C GLN A 252 14.50 -11.55 -6.45
N ILE A 253 13.55 -11.79 -5.53
CA ILE A 253 13.68 -11.51 -4.10
C ILE A 253 13.61 -12.83 -3.34
N GLU A 254 14.51 -13.05 -2.39
CA GLU A 254 14.62 -14.28 -1.61
C GLU A 254 14.91 -13.96 -0.15
N ALA A 255 14.40 -14.81 0.77
CA ALA A 255 14.81 -14.88 2.15
C ALA A 255 15.68 -16.12 2.33
N ARG A 256 16.95 -15.95 2.70
CA ARG A 256 17.89 -17.05 2.85
C ARG A 256 19.02 -16.70 3.81
N GLY A 257 19.36 -17.62 4.71
CA GLY A 257 20.46 -17.47 5.66
C GLY A 257 20.31 -16.24 6.55
N GLY A 258 19.09 -15.94 7.00
CA GLY A 258 18.79 -14.77 7.82
C GLY A 258 18.86 -13.43 7.08
N ARG A 259 18.95 -13.42 5.75
CA ARG A 259 19.10 -12.21 4.91
C ARG A 259 18.00 -12.12 3.85
N ILE A 260 17.76 -10.90 3.42
CA ILE A 260 16.96 -10.61 2.22
C ILE A 260 17.91 -10.44 1.05
N LEU A 261 17.71 -11.21 0.00
CA LEU A 261 18.53 -11.17 -1.21
C LEU A 261 17.73 -10.62 -2.38
N LEU A 262 18.24 -9.58 -3.02
CA LEU A 262 17.71 -9.06 -4.30
C LEU A 262 18.73 -9.40 -5.40
N ASN A 263 18.30 -10.15 -6.41
CA ASN A 263 19.18 -10.64 -7.49
C ASN A 263 20.43 -11.34 -6.95
N GLY A 264 20.27 -12.13 -5.87
CA GLY A 264 21.35 -12.87 -5.22
C GLY A 264 22.27 -12.05 -4.32
N LYS A 265 22.11 -10.74 -4.23
CA LYS A 265 22.88 -9.84 -3.37
C LYS A 265 22.09 -9.51 -2.10
N ALA A 266 22.73 -9.61 -0.94
CA ALA A 266 22.13 -9.20 0.31
C ALA A 266 21.83 -7.69 0.32
N ILE A 267 20.63 -7.33 0.81
CA ILE A 267 20.19 -5.96 0.99
C ILE A 267 19.73 -5.72 2.42
N PHE A 268 19.91 -4.50 2.90
CA PHE A 268 19.34 -4.02 4.16
C PHE A 268 18.23 -3.01 3.85
N LEU A 269 17.05 -3.20 4.46
CA LEU A 269 15.92 -2.30 4.24
C LEU A 269 16.04 -1.07 5.14
N LYS A 270 16.31 0.09 4.55
CA LYS A 270 16.42 1.40 5.22
C LYS A 270 15.15 2.20 4.92
N GLY A 271 14.19 2.16 5.80
CA GLY A 271 12.86 2.60 5.45
C GLY A 271 12.10 3.39 6.50
N VAL A 272 10.90 3.76 6.05
CA VAL A 272 9.90 4.48 6.82
C VAL A 272 8.52 3.86 6.60
N ASN A 273 7.65 4.00 7.59
CA ASN A 273 6.21 3.77 7.43
C ASN A 273 5.57 5.01 6.79
N ARG A 274 4.65 4.80 5.85
CA ARG A 274 3.93 5.87 5.18
C ARG A 274 2.43 5.66 5.24
N HIS A 275 1.73 6.58 5.90
CA HIS A 275 0.30 6.75 5.73
C HIS A 275 0.00 7.69 4.55
N GLU A 276 -1.05 7.39 3.78
CA GLU A 276 -1.61 8.32 2.82
C GLU A 276 -2.43 9.39 3.54
N SER A 277 -1.77 10.48 3.89
CA SER A 277 -2.41 11.59 4.59
C SER A 277 -1.75 12.91 4.23
N SER A 278 -2.59 13.89 3.89
CA SER A 278 -2.19 15.28 3.63
C SER A 278 -3.27 16.20 4.23
N PRO A 279 -2.91 17.33 4.82
CA PRO A 279 -3.89 18.25 5.41
C PRO A 279 -4.86 18.85 4.36
N LEU A 280 -4.44 18.93 3.10
CA LEU A 280 -5.22 19.53 2.01
C LEU A 280 -5.92 18.49 1.12
N GLU A 281 -5.41 17.25 1.08
CA GLU A 281 -5.86 16.22 0.16
C GLU A 281 -6.52 15.02 0.88
N GLY A 282 -6.32 14.90 2.21
CA GLY A 282 -6.70 13.69 2.94
C GLY A 282 -5.91 12.48 2.44
N SER A 283 -6.61 11.37 2.19
CA SER A 283 -6.02 10.18 1.54
C SER A 283 -5.98 10.27 0.00
N ALA A 284 -6.58 11.31 -0.60
CA ALA A 284 -6.53 11.54 -2.05
C ALA A 284 -5.22 12.23 -2.46
N THR A 285 -4.07 11.69 -2.00
CA THR A 285 -2.76 12.30 -2.25
C THR A 285 -2.44 12.34 -3.74
N SER A 286 -2.07 13.53 -4.24
CA SER A 286 -1.69 13.74 -5.64
C SER A 286 -0.35 13.08 -5.98
N ALA A 287 -0.10 12.84 -7.27
CA ALA A 287 1.20 12.39 -7.77
C ALA A 287 2.36 13.27 -7.28
N THR A 288 2.14 14.58 -7.15
CA THR A 288 3.13 15.52 -6.64
C THR A 288 3.46 15.26 -5.17
N THR A 289 2.44 15.02 -4.34
CA THR A 289 2.62 14.68 -2.93
C THR A 289 3.32 13.32 -2.77
N MET A 290 2.89 12.31 -3.53
CA MET A 290 3.53 10.98 -3.56
C MET A 290 5.01 11.07 -3.97
N LEU A 291 5.30 11.80 -5.05
CA LEU A 291 6.67 12.00 -5.54
C LEU A 291 7.54 12.70 -4.51
N ARG A 292 7.01 13.72 -3.83
CA ARG A 292 7.73 14.43 -2.76
C ARG A 292 8.08 13.50 -1.60
N ASP A 293 7.15 12.64 -1.17
CA ASP A 293 7.42 11.64 -0.13
C ASP A 293 8.58 10.71 -0.56
N LEU A 294 8.55 10.20 -1.81
CA LEU A 294 9.61 9.33 -2.33
C LEU A 294 10.96 10.06 -2.47
N GLN A 295 10.96 11.32 -2.90
CA GLN A 295 12.16 12.14 -2.97
C GLN A 295 12.76 12.42 -1.58
N ASN A 296 11.92 12.69 -0.58
CA ASN A 296 12.35 12.85 0.81
C ASN A 296 13.00 11.56 1.33
N LEU A 297 12.41 10.39 1.06
CA LEU A 297 13.02 9.11 1.42
C LEU A 297 14.39 8.92 0.77
N LYS A 298 14.49 9.17 -0.53
CA LYS A 298 15.79 9.06 -1.27
C LYS A 298 16.82 10.04 -0.73
N ALA A 299 16.41 11.27 -0.37
CA ALA A 299 17.29 12.28 0.23
C ALA A 299 17.79 11.90 1.64
N LEU A 300 17.08 11.00 2.32
CA LEU A 300 17.55 10.39 3.57
C LEU A 300 18.57 9.25 3.35
N GLY A 301 18.79 8.78 2.12
CA GLY A 301 19.52 7.54 1.83
C GLY A 301 18.66 6.28 1.99
N GLY A 302 17.34 6.42 2.13
CA GLY A 302 16.40 5.32 2.25
C GLY A 302 16.12 4.60 0.93
N ASN A 303 15.76 3.33 1.03
CA ASN A 303 15.45 2.46 -0.11
C ASN A 303 14.11 1.73 0.02
N PHE A 304 13.37 1.93 1.13
CA PHE A 304 12.24 1.09 1.50
C PHE A 304 11.08 1.91 2.09
N ILE A 305 9.85 1.58 1.68
CA ILE A 305 8.61 2.06 2.31
C ILE A 305 7.78 0.88 2.77
N ARG A 306 7.35 0.92 4.03
CA ARG A 306 6.23 0.11 4.49
C ARG A 306 4.95 0.92 4.33
N ALA A 307 4.06 0.41 3.50
CA ALA A 307 2.77 1.04 3.17
C ALA A 307 1.73 0.72 4.25
N ALA A 308 1.83 1.43 5.36
CA ALA A 308 0.99 1.21 6.53
C ALA A 308 -0.39 1.87 6.35
N HIS A 309 -1.49 1.20 6.59
CA HIS A 309 -1.71 -0.24 6.84
C HIS A 309 -2.75 -0.74 5.83
N TYR A 310 -2.59 -0.42 4.54
CA TYR A 310 -3.58 -0.67 3.47
C TYR A 310 -2.93 -0.67 2.08
N GLN A 311 -3.69 -1.20 1.12
CA GLN A 311 -3.28 -1.27 -0.28
C GLN A 311 -2.94 0.11 -0.84
N GLN A 312 -1.88 0.17 -1.64
CA GLN A 312 -1.46 1.38 -2.35
C GLN A 312 -2.06 1.44 -3.75
N CYS A 313 -2.26 2.66 -4.27
CA CYS A 313 -2.71 2.83 -5.64
C CYS A 313 -1.62 2.50 -6.66
N SER A 314 -2.05 2.12 -7.88
CA SER A 314 -1.14 1.78 -8.98
C SER A 314 -0.17 2.91 -9.35
N GLU A 315 -0.60 4.18 -9.21
CA GLU A 315 0.23 5.35 -9.49
C GLU A 315 1.42 5.47 -8.51
N PHE A 316 1.16 5.28 -7.20
CA PHE A 316 2.22 5.28 -6.19
C PHE A 316 3.24 4.17 -6.44
N LEU A 317 2.76 2.94 -6.72
CA LEU A 317 3.64 1.81 -7.00
C LEU A 317 4.46 2.04 -8.28
N ALA A 318 3.87 2.63 -9.33
CA ALA A 318 4.59 2.99 -10.55
C ALA A 318 5.67 4.07 -10.30
N LEU A 319 5.47 4.99 -9.36
CA LEU A 319 6.51 5.92 -8.92
C LEU A 319 7.63 5.18 -8.18
N CYS A 320 7.30 4.25 -7.28
CA CYS A 320 8.28 3.41 -6.60
C CYS A 320 9.11 2.58 -7.58
N ASP A 321 8.47 1.99 -8.60
CA ASP A 321 9.14 1.21 -9.66
C ASP A 321 10.19 2.05 -10.38
N ARG A 322 9.84 3.28 -10.77
CA ARG A 322 10.72 4.20 -11.51
C ARG A 322 11.85 4.80 -10.67
N LEU A 323 11.60 4.99 -9.38
CA LEU A 323 12.57 5.60 -8.46
C LEU A 323 13.43 4.58 -7.72
N GLY A 324 13.18 3.27 -7.90
CA GLY A 324 13.92 2.22 -7.22
C GLY A 324 13.65 2.22 -5.72
N VAL A 325 12.39 2.35 -5.31
CA VAL A 325 11.99 2.26 -3.91
C VAL A 325 11.31 0.92 -3.67
N LEU A 326 11.83 0.14 -2.73
CA LEU A 326 11.27 -1.14 -2.32
C LEU A 326 10.00 -0.92 -1.49
N VAL A 327 8.99 -1.75 -1.69
CA VAL A 327 7.68 -1.61 -1.04
C VAL A 327 7.30 -2.89 -0.30
N TRP A 328 6.88 -2.73 0.94
CA TRP A 328 6.06 -3.67 1.68
C TRP A 328 4.62 -3.21 1.57
N GLU A 329 3.79 -3.93 0.83
CA GLU A 329 2.38 -3.62 0.62
C GLU A 329 1.50 -4.42 1.57
N GLU A 330 0.52 -3.75 2.21
CA GLU A 330 -0.39 -4.37 3.17
C GLU A 330 -1.84 -4.35 2.68
N SER A 331 -2.58 -5.42 2.95
CA SER A 331 -4.04 -5.35 2.95
C SER A 331 -4.53 -4.86 4.31
N LEU A 332 -5.63 -4.07 4.28
CA LEU A 332 -6.12 -3.35 5.46
C LEU A 332 -6.41 -4.27 6.65
N GLY A 333 -5.82 -3.94 7.79
CA GLY A 333 -6.06 -4.56 9.09
C GLY A 333 -5.11 -3.99 10.14
N TRP A 334 -5.64 -3.67 11.35
CA TRP A 334 -4.84 -3.14 12.45
C TRP A 334 -5.44 -3.57 13.79
N GLY A 335 -4.61 -4.09 14.69
CA GLY A 335 -4.98 -4.41 16.07
C GLY A 335 -6.07 -5.47 16.24
N ASN A 336 -6.38 -6.22 15.19
CA ASN A 336 -7.50 -7.16 15.17
C ASN A 336 -7.36 -8.26 16.22
N GLY A 337 -8.41 -8.47 17.03
CA GLY A 337 -8.45 -9.47 18.10
C GLY A 337 -7.67 -9.10 19.37
N GLN A 338 -7.10 -7.90 19.47
CA GLN A 338 -6.36 -7.44 20.64
C GLN A 338 -7.26 -6.74 21.67
N ARG A 339 -7.20 -7.18 22.92
CA ARG A 339 -8.03 -6.64 24.01
C ARG A 339 -7.64 -5.22 24.43
N TYR A 340 -6.36 -4.88 24.40
CA TYR A 340 -5.91 -3.55 24.83
C TYR A 340 -6.38 -2.43 23.89
N VAL A 341 -6.70 -2.77 22.66
CA VAL A 341 -7.20 -1.80 21.68
C VAL A 341 -8.66 -1.46 21.92
N ASN A 342 -9.48 -2.46 22.30
CA ASN A 342 -10.87 -2.23 22.68
C ASN A 342 -11.52 -3.45 23.38
N ASP A 343 -11.93 -3.29 24.63
CA ASP A 343 -12.67 -4.30 25.40
C ASP A 343 -14.05 -4.67 24.81
N LYS A 344 -14.58 -3.83 23.91
CA LYS A 344 -15.90 -4.01 23.28
C LYS A 344 -15.87 -4.94 22.08
N PHE A 345 -14.69 -5.24 21.53
CA PHE A 345 -14.55 -6.15 20.40
C PHE A 345 -13.97 -7.47 20.88
N PRO A 346 -14.72 -8.57 20.73
CA PRO A 346 -14.26 -9.86 21.23
C PRO A 346 -13.04 -10.36 20.44
N PRO A 347 -12.14 -11.11 21.08
CA PRO A 347 -11.06 -11.84 20.40
C PRO A 347 -11.53 -12.71 19.23
N SER A 348 -12.81 -13.10 19.25
CA SER A 348 -13.50 -13.89 18.21
C SER A 348 -13.61 -13.20 16.84
N GLU A 349 -13.25 -11.90 16.71
CA GLU A 349 -13.28 -11.25 15.39
C GLU A 349 -12.36 -11.96 14.38
N LEU A 350 -11.23 -12.54 14.83
CA LEU A 350 -10.29 -13.28 13.99
C LEU A 350 -10.85 -14.64 13.50
N SER A 351 -11.97 -15.09 14.07
CA SER A 351 -12.72 -16.27 13.63
C SER A 351 -14.10 -15.94 13.04
N ASP A 352 -14.49 -14.66 12.96
CA ASP A 352 -15.73 -14.24 12.28
C ASP A 352 -15.64 -14.62 10.79
N PRO A 353 -16.56 -15.49 10.28
CA PRO A 353 -16.45 -15.99 8.91
C PRO A 353 -16.51 -14.88 7.85
N GLU A 354 -17.31 -13.83 8.06
CA GLU A 354 -17.47 -12.72 7.14
C GLU A 354 -16.19 -11.86 7.12
N PHE A 355 -15.66 -11.51 8.30
CA PHE A 355 -14.38 -10.79 8.41
C PHE A 355 -13.25 -11.57 7.71
N CYS A 356 -13.13 -12.86 8.00
CA CYS A 356 -12.11 -13.71 7.37
C CYS A 356 -12.25 -13.77 5.84
N ALA A 357 -13.48 -13.92 5.33
CA ALA A 357 -13.74 -13.96 3.89
C ALA A 357 -13.38 -12.63 3.22
N MET A 358 -13.69 -11.50 3.86
CA MET A 358 -13.35 -10.18 3.36
C MET A 358 -11.83 -9.93 3.38
N GLN A 359 -11.13 -10.34 4.45
CA GLN A 359 -9.67 -10.28 4.54
C GLN A 359 -9.01 -11.09 3.41
N ILE A 360 -9.46 -12.30 3.17
CA ILE A 360 -8.96 -13.15 2.08
C ILE A 360 -9.21 -12.50 0.71
N ARG A 361 -10.40 -11.93 0.49
CA ARG A 361 -10.75 -11.28 -0.76
C ARG A 361 -9.88 -10.05 -1.02
N GLN A 362 -9.79 -9.11 -0.08
CA GLN A 362 -8.99 -7.90 -0.27
C GLN A 362 -7.49 -8.21 -0.45
N THR A 363 -6.95 -9.18 0.29
CA THR A 363 -5.56 -9.60 0.17
C THR A 363 -5.27 -10.19 -1.22
N ARG A 364 -6.17 -11.03 -1.74
CA ARG A 364 -6.05 -11.57 -3.10
C ARG A 364 -6.09 -10.46 -4.16
N GLU A 365 -7.05 -9.54 -4.06
CA GLU A 365 -7.17 -8.43 -5.02
C GLU A 365 -5.98 -7.48 -4.97
N MET A 366 -5.41 -7.23 -3.78
CA MET A 366 -4.16 -6.48 -3.63
C MET A 366 -3.02 -7.14 -4.41
N VAL A 367 -2.77 -8.43 -4.20
CA VAL A 367 -1.72 -9.16 -4.93
C VAL A 367 -1.93 -9.09 -6.44
N ARG A 368 -3.18 -9.24 -6.88
CA ARG A 368 -3.54 -9.18 -8.30
C ARG A 368 -3.35 -7.78 -8.90
N ALA A 369 -3.68 -6.73 -8.14
CA ALA A 369 -3.55 -5.36 -8.59
C ALA A 369 -2.08 -4.94 -8.77
N SER A 370 -1.21 -5.36 -7.86
CA SER A 370 0.19 -4.95 -7.83
C SER A 370 1.19 -6.00 -8.38
N PHE A 371 0.68 -7.07 -9.00
CA PHE A 371 1.47 -8.24 -9.41
C PHE A 371 2.74 -7.91 -10.21
N ASN A 372 2.64 -7.00 -11.18
CA ASN A 372 3.73 -6.68 -12.09
C ASN A 372 4.68 -5.58 -11.58
N HIS A 373 4.38 -4.95 -10.43
CA HIS A 373 5.24 -3.91 -9.84
C HIS A 373 6.51 -4.53 -9.24
N PRO A 374 7.72 -4.27 -9.79
CA PRO A 374 8.96 -4.83 -9.27
C PRO A 374 9.35 -4.24 -7.90
N SER A 375 8.90 -3.05 -7.57
CA SER A 375 9.12 -2.40 -6.26
C SER A 375 8.51 -3.18 -5.10
N VAL A 376 7.36 -3.85 -5.29
CA VAL A 376 6.71 -4.65 -4.25
C VAL A 376 7.54 -5.92 -3.99
N ILE A 377 8.15 -6.01 -2.81
CA ILE A 377 9.01 -7.13 -2.40
C ILE A 377 8.40 -7.98 -1.29
N VAL A 378 7.49 -7.41 -0.49
CA VAL A 378 6.75 -8.10 0.57
C VAL A 378 5.25 -7.83 0.40
N TYR A 379 4.44 -8.87 0.47
CA TYR A 379 3.01 -8.76 0.71
C TYR A 379 2.69 -9.07 2.17
N ALA A 380 1.85 -8.23 2.76
CA ALA A 380 1.49 -8.32 4.16
C ALA A 380 0.01 -8.05 4.42
N PHE A 381 -0.38 -8.21 5.67
CA PHE A 381 -1.76 -8.11 6.15
C PHE A 381 -1.80 -7.97 7.67
N LEU A 382 -2.94 -7.54 8.23
CA LEU A 382 -3.26 -7.64 9.67
C LEU A 382 -2.15 -7.10 10.61
N ASN A 383 -1.76 -5.83 10.44
CA ASN A 383 -0.82 -5.21 11.38
C ASN A 383 -1.27 -5.40 12.84
N GLU A 384 -0.36 -5.86 13.70
CA GLU A 384 -0.59 -6.00 15.14
C GLU A 384 -1.84 -6.82 15.52
N CYS A 385 -2.19 -7.84 14.74
CA CYS A 385 -3.27 -8.73 15.13
C CYS A 385 -2.89 -9.59 16.35
N ASN A 386 -3.89 -10.19 17.01
CA ASN A 386 -3.62 -11.11 18.10
C ASN A 386 -3.05 -12.44 17.59
N SER A 387 -1.74 -12.44 17.33
CA SER A 387 -0.97 -13.57 16.81
C SER A 387 -0.59 -14.62 17.87
N THR A 388 -1.04 -14.43 19.13
CA THR A 388 -0.79 -15.38 20.22
C THR A 388 -1.88 -16.46 20.33
N THR A 389 -2.99 -16.30 19.60
CA THR A 389 -4.12 -17.22 19.63
C THR A 389 -4.11 -18.18 18.44
N ARG A 390 -4.80 -19.32 18.59
CA ARG A 390 -4.98 -20.28 17.48
C ARG A 390 -5.77 -19.68 16.33
N GLU A 391 -6.78 -18.87 16.63
CA GLU A 391 -7.62 -18.18 15.66
C GLU A 391 -6.79 -17.17 14.85
N GLY A 392 -5.96 -16.36 15.52
CA GLY A 392 -5.05 -15.43 14.89
C GLY A 392 -4.07 -16.13 13.95
N LYS A 393 -3.40 -17.18 14.45
CA LYS A 393 -2.50 -18.00 13.62
C LYS A 393 -3.23 -18.60 12.42
N ALA A 394 -4.43 -19.15 12.61
CA ALA A 394 -5.18 -19.78 11.53
C ALA A 394 -5.55 -18.78 10.43
N LEU A 395 -5.93 -17.55 10.78
CA LEU A 395 -6.20 -16.51 9.78
C LEU A 395 -4.93 -16.06 9.08
N VAL A 396 -3.82 -15.85 9.81
CA VAL A 396 -2.51 -15.55 9.25
C VAL A 396 -2.10 -16.62 8.23
N ASP A 397 -2.17 -17.89 8.59
CA ASP A 397 -1.83 -19.00 7.68
C ASP A 397 -2.69 -18.99 6.40
N ARG A 398 -4.01 -18.76 6.51
CA ARG A 398 -4.91 -18.65 5.35
C ARG A 398 -4.58 -17.47 4.45
N LEU A 399 -4.14 -16.34 5.00
CA LEU A 399 -3.73 -15.17 4.21
C LEU A 399 -2.40 -15.43 3.50
N ILE A 400 -1.44 -16.10 4.15
CA ILE A 400 -0.20 -16.56 3.51
C ILE A 400 -0.51 -17.50 2.34
N GLU A 401 -1.39 -18.48 2.54
CA GLU A 401 -1.82 -19.40 1.48
C GLU A 401 -2.49 -18.65 0.31
N THR A 402 -3.34 -17.65 0.63
CA THR A 402 -4.01 -16.81 -0.37
C THR A 402 -3.00 -16.08 -1.26
N ILE A 403 -1.96 -15.47 -0.66
CA ILE A 403 -0.91 -14.78 -1.41
C ILE A 403 -0.10 -15.78 -2.24
N ARG A 404 0.31 -16.90 -1.65
CA ARG A 404 1.12 -17.92 -2.33
C ARG A 404 0.38 -18.59 -3.49
N ALA A 405 -0.95 -18.73 -3.39
CA ALA A 405 -1.79 -19.27 -4.47
C ALA A 405 -1.74 -18.42 -5.75
N GLU A 406 -1.57 -17.11 -5.64
CA GLU A 406 -1.39 -16.19 -6.79
C GLU A 406 0.06 -16.28 -7.38
N ARG A 407 0.99 -16.95 -6.70
CA ARG A 407 2.39 -17.18 -7.14
C ARG A 407 3.15 -15.89 -7.50
N PRO A 408 3.11 -14.82 -6.69
CA PRO A 408 3.69 -13.53 -7.09
C PRO A 408 5.22 -13.50 -7.11
N GLY A 409 5.90 -14.48 -6.51
CA GLY A 409 7.37 -14.48 -6.35
C GLY A 409 7.84 -13.32 -5.46
N ARG A 410 7.14 -13.11 -4.35
CA ARG A 410 7.40 -12.10 -3.31
C ARG A 410 7.49 -12.76 -1.94
N LEU A 411 8.11 -12.07 -0.99
CA LEU A 411 8.10 -12.48 0.41
C LEU A 411 6.73 -12.20 1.03
N VAL A 412 6.37 -12.99 2.03
CA VAL A 412 5.11 -12.87 2.75
C VAL A 412 5.38 -12.78 4.24
N SER A 413 4.80 -11.77 4.90
CA SER A 413 4.87 -11.59 6.34
C SER A 413 3.71 -10.76 6.89
N PHE A 414 3.74 -10.48 8.18
CA PHE A 414 2.91 -9.48 8.86
C PHE A 414 3.73 -8.86 10.00
N ALA A 415 3.32 -7.70 10.50
CA ALA A 415 3.96 -7.05 11.63
C ALA A 415 3.27 -7.45 12.94
N CYS A 416 3.98 -8.08 13.87
CA CYS A 416 3.47 -8.36 15.21
C CYS A 416 3.98 -7.35 16.24
N ASN A 417 3.25 -7.17 17.34
CA ASN A 417 3.69 -6.39 18.51
C ASN A 417 3.73 -7.24 19.79
N LEU A 418 3.27 -8.49 19.72
CA LEU A 418 3.27 -9.46 20.83
C LEU A 418 4.49 -10.40 20.74
N CYS A 419 5.64 -9.86 20.44
CA CYS A 419 6.86 -10.51 19.95
C CYS A 419 7.25 -11.82 20.65
N ARG A 420 7.18 -11.88 21.98
CA ARG A 420 7.63 -13.06 22.75
C ARG A 420 6.60 -14.17 22.80
N ASP A 421 5.33 -13.84 22.58
CA ASP A 421 4.19 -14.74 22.65
C ASP A 421 3.63 -15.09 21.27
N ASP A 422 4.25 -14.55 20.21
CA ASP A 422 3.85 -14.78 18.82
C ASP A 422 4.04 -16.24 18.41
N ILE A 423 2.98 -16.82 17.84
CA ILE A 423 3.00 -18.20 17.30
C ILE A 423 2.74 -18.25 15.78
N ALA A 424 2.55 -17.12 15.14
CA ALA A 424 2.06 -17.05 13.75
C ALA A 424 3.17 -16.86 12.71
N HIS A 425 4.41 -16.47 13.08
CA HIS A 425 5.51 -16.33 12.15
C HIS A 425 6.08 -17.66 11.59
N ALA A 426 5.60 -18.80 12.06
CA ALA A 426 6.13 -20.10 11.60
C ALA A 426 6.12 -20.27 10.07
N ASN A 427 5.07 -19.80 9.39
CA ASN A 427 4.85 -19.96 7.96
C ASN A 427 5.19 -18.71 7.11
N THR A 428 5.61 -17.59 7.72
CA THR A 428 6.07 -16.39 6.99
C THR A 428 7.47 -16.59 6.39
N ASP A 429 7.86 -15.78 5.42
CA ASP A 429 9.20 -15.83 4.84
C ASP A 429 10.23 -15.02 5.64
N LEU A 430 9.78 -14.06 6.42
CA LEU A 430 10.59 -13.25 7.33
C LEU A 430 9.82 -12.94 8.61
N VAL A 431 10.52 -12.58 9.67
CA VAL A 431 9.95 -12.07 10.92
C VAL A 431 9.91 -10.54 10.87
N ALA A 432 8.77 -9.96 11.21
CA ALA A 432 8.66 -8.52 11.35
C ALA A 432 7.89 -8.16 12.64
N PHE A 433 8.39 -7.16 13.36
CA PHE A 433 7.77 -6.76 14.61
C PHE A 433 7.81 -5.25 14.83
N ASN A 434 6.80 -4.77 15.56
CA ASN A 434 6.69 -3.42 16.06
C ASN A 434 7.11 -3.40 17.53
N ALA A 435 8.01 -2.51 17.91
CA ALA A 435 8.43 -2.35 19.29
C ALA A 435 8.79 -0.88 19.58
N TYR A 436 8.35 -0.42 20.75
CA TYR A 436 8.47 0.97 21.15
C TYR A 436 9.07 1.07 22.58
N PRO A 437 10.31 0.59 22.80
CA PRO A 437 10.92 0.54 24.11
C PRO A 437 11.03 1.94 24.73
N GLY A 438 10.52 2.10 25.95
CA GLY A 438 10.64 3.36 26.70
C GLY A 438 9.72 4.50 26.26
N THR A 439 8.84 4.32 25.27
CA THR A 439 7.92 5.37 24.80
C THR A 439 6.61 5.42 25.59
N ILE A 440 6.18 4.32 26.19
CA ILE A 440 5.08 4.32 27.15
C ILE A 440 5.62 4.82 28.48
N PRO A 441 4.93 5.71 29.21
CA PRO A 441 5.45 6.32 30.41
C PRO A 441 5.77 5.24 31.47
N ALA A 442 6.96 4.70 31.38
CA ALA A 442 7.67 4.19 32.53
C ALA A 442 8.11 5.42 33.33
N ALA A 443 8.25 5.27 34.66
CA ALA A 443 8.72 6.34 35.51
C ALA A 443 9.88 7.10 34.85
N PRO A 444 9.97 8.43 35.01
CA PRO A 444 10.99 9.23 34.38
C PRO A 444 12.37 8.66 34.74
N GLY A 445 13.07 8.16 33.72
CA GLY A 445 14.44 7.70 33.81
C GLY A 445 15.41 8.74 33.23
N THR A 446 16.69 8.59 33.50
CA THR A 446 17.71 9.39 32.82
C THR A 446 17.82 9.00 31.34
N PRO A 447 18.40 9.84 30.48
CA PRO A 447 18.70 9.48 29.09
C PRO A 447 19.49 8.17 28.93
N ASP A 448 20.42 7.90 29.87
CA ASP A 448 21.20 6.65 29.87
C ASP A 448 20.32 5.42 30.18
N ASP A 449 19.33 5.56 31.07
CA ASP A 449 18.35 4.50 31.35
C ASP A 449 17.49 4.18 30.12
N LEU A 450 17.08 5.21 29.37
CA LEU A 450 16.33 5.05 28.13
C LEU A 450 17.17 4.31 27.09
N ARG A 451 18.40 4.73 26.88
CA ARG A 451 19.34 4.08 25.95
C ARG A 451 19.52 2.60 26.26
N LYS A 452 19.82 2.29 27.51
CA LYS A 452 20.01 0.91 27.99
C LYS A 452 18.76 0.07 27.75
N LYS A 453 17.59 0.63 28.06
CA LYS A 453 16.30 -0.05 27.84
C LYS A 453 16.03 -0.33 26.36
N VAL A 454 16.30 0.64 25.48
CA VAL A 454 16.18 0.47 24.01
C VAL A 454 17.10 -0.66 23.54
N GLU A 455 18.36 -0.66 23.98
CA GLU A 455 19.34 -1.68 23.58
C GLU A 455 18.97 -3.09 24.09
N GLU A 456 18.62 -3.22 25.36
CA GLU A 456 18.25 -4.49 25.98
C GLU A 456 16.99 -5.09 25.35
N GLU A 457 15.96 -4.27 25.09
CA GLU A 457 14.70 -4.74 24.57
C GLU A 457 14.83 -5.19 23.11
N PHE A 458 15.42 -4.38 22.22
CA PHE A 458 15.61 -4.77 20.82
C PHE A 458 16.52 -6.00 20.70
N ASN A 459 17.66 -6.01 21.36
CA ASN A 459 18.56 -7.16 21.29
C ASN A 459 17.91 -8.42 21.87
N GLY A 460 17.11 -8.29 22.92
CA GLY A 460 16.36 -9.39 23.52
C GLY A 460 15.27 -9.97 22.59
N ILE A 461 14.52 -9.11 21.88
CA ILE A 461 13.50 -9.56 20.91
C ILE A 461 14.18 -10.20 19.69
N VAL A 462 15.21 -9.56 19.15
CA VAL A 462 15.96 -10.09 17.98
C VAL A 462 16.56 -11.46 18.32
N ALA A 463 17.22 -11.60 19.48
CA ALA A 463 17.78 -12.88 19.92
C ALA A 463 16.72 -13.96 20.12
N HIS A 464 15.53 -13.60 20.64
CA HIS A 464 14.41 -14.52 20.77
C HIS A 464 13.97 -15.06 19.41
N PHE A 465 13.70 -14.18 18.43
CA PHE A 465 13.28 -14.60 17.10
C PHE A 465 14.39 -15.33 16.33
N ARG A 466 15.64 -14.93 16.48
CA ARG A 466 16.78 -15.64 15.87
C ARG A 466 16.89 -17.07 16.37
N LYS A 467 16.63 -17.30 17.65
CA LYS A 467 16.59 -18.64 18.25
C LYS A 467 15.45 -19.49 17.69
N LEU A 468 14.25 -18.90 17.48
CA LEU A 468 13.08 -19.61 16.97
C LEU A 468 13.18 -19.85 15.45
N TYR A 469 13.72 -18.89 14.71
CA TYR A 469 13.73 -18.86 13.24
C TYR A 469 15.13 -18.49 12.72
N PRO A 470 16.13 -19.40 12.84
CA PRO A 470 17.53 -19.08 12.55
C PRO A 470 17.78 -18.65 11.09
N GLU A 471 16.96 -19.11 10.14
CA GLU A 471 17.11 -18.84 8.71
C GLU A 471 16.28 -17.66 8.20
N LYS A 472 15.37 -17.09 9.04
CA LYS A 472 14.51 -16.01 8.58
C LYS A 472 15.16 -14.64 8.77
N PRO A 473 15.06 -13.72 7.78
CA PRO A 473 15.39 -12.32 7.99
C PRO A 473 14.51 -11.71 9.10
N ILE A 474 15.07 -10.80 9.89
CA ILE A 474 14.36 -10.09 10.95
C ILE A 474 14.31 -8.60 10.59
N ILE A 475 13.11 -8.03 10.56
CA ILE A 475 12.84 -6.62 10.29
C ILE A 475 12.14 -6.00 11.49
N ILE A 476 12.58 -4.83 11.90
CA ILE A 476 11.81 -3.98 12.80
C ILE A 476 10.86 -3.15 11.92
N SER A 477 9.58 -3.55 11.89
CA SER A 477 8.57 -2.96 11.01
C SER A 477 8.03 -1.62 11.52
N GLU A 478 8.12 -1.36 12.81
CA GLU A 478 7.85 -0.05 13.40
C GLU A 478 8.68 0.18 14.66
N SER A 479 9.23 1.38 14.77
CA SER A 479 9.64 2.02 16.01
C SER A 479 9.83 3.51 15.80
N GLY A 480 9.54 4.30 16.82
CA GLY A 480 9.65 5.75 16.79
C GLY A 480 8.93 6.40 17.97
N CYS A 481 8.95 7.71 18.02
CA CYS A 481 8.22 8.48 19.03
C CYS A 481 7.79 9.84 18.48
N GLY A 482 6.98 10.58 19.23
CA GLY A 482 6.52 11.91 18.87
C GLY A 482 7.62 12.98 18.96
N GLY A 483 7.52 13.97 18.06
CA GLY A 483 8.27 15.22 18.09
C GLY A 483 7.47 16.30 17.38
N ALA A 484 6.79 17.18 18.14
CA ALA A 484 5.99 18.26 17.55
C ALA A 484 6.90 19.27 16.83
N TYR A 485 6.58 19.56 15.58
CA TYR A 485 7.37 20.46 14.73
C TYR A 485 7.56 21.84 15.40
N GLY A 486 8.82 22.26 15.49
CA GLY A 486 9.22 23.54 16.08
C GLY A 486 9.27 23.54 17.61
N TRP A 487 8.82 22.48 18.29
CA TRP A 487 8.94 22.40 19.75
C TRP A 487 10.31 21.87 20.15
N ARG A 488 11.14 22.77 20.71
CA ARG A 488 12.49 22.49 21.21
C ARG A 488 12.52 22.63 22.72
N ASP A 489 13.24 21.74 23.40
CA ASP A 489 13.42 21.79 24.85
C ASP A 489 14.77 21.16 25.25
N ALA A 490 15.58 21.95 25.92
CA ALA A 490 16.88 21.50 26.39
C ALA A 490 16.80 20.31 27.36
N ASN A 491 15.69 20.18 28.11
CA ASN A 491 15.42 19.04 28.98
C ASN A 491 14.89 17.80 28.23
N LYS A 492 14.69 17.92 26.91
CA LYS A 492 14.20 16.82 26.05
C LYS A 492 12.91 16.22 26.57
N SER A 493 11.92 17.07 26.86
CA SER A 493 10.60 16.63 27.28
C SER A 493 9.93 15.81 26.18
N ILE A 494 9.11 14.84 26.57
CA ILE A 494 8.36 13.97 25.63
C ILE A 494 7.62 14.82 24.59
N ASN A 495 7.58 14.36 23.34
CA ASN A 495 7.01 15.04 22.18
C ASN A 495 7.76 16.30 21.70
N THR A 496 8.94 16.62 22.23
CA THR A 496 9.81 17.61 21.61
C THR A 496 10.62 17.02 20.48
N GLU A 497 11.06 17.82 19.52
CA GLU A 497 11.98 17.34 18.47
C GLU A 497 13.34 16.92 19.05
N ASP A 498 13.75 17.47 20.19
CA ASP A 498 14.99 17.09 20.86
C ASP A 498 14.88 15.68 21.48
N TYR A 499 13.72 15.34 22.06
CA TYR A 499 13.44 13.98 22.55
C TYR A 499 13.38 12.98 21.40
N GLN A 500 12.64 13.32 20.32
CA GLN A 500 12.52 12.46 19.13
C GLN A 500 13.89 12.16 18.52
N ASP A 501 14.73 13.17 18.38
CA ASP A 501 16.08 13.04 17.80
C ASP A 501 16.96 12.08 18.60
N GLU A 502 16.99 12.24 19.93
CA GLU A 502 17.77 11.36 20.83
C GLU A 502 17.25 9.92 20.83
N TYR A 503 15.93 9.76 20.90
CA TYR A 503 15.31 8.45 20.88
C TYR A 503 15.61 7.69 19.57
N LEU A 504 15.53 8.37 18.43
CA LEU A 504 15.87 7.79 17.13
C LEU A 504 17.38 7.50 17.01
N GLU A 505 18.24 8.32 17.61
CA GLU A 505 19.68 8.02 17.70
C GLU A 505 19.93 6.71 18.44
N ASP A 506 19.26 6.47 19.55
CA ASP A 506 19.42 5.26 20.36
C ASP A 506 18.92 4.00 19.63
N ILE A 507 17.76 4.09 18.97
CA ILE A 507 17.23 3.01 18.13
C ILE A 507 18.20 2.67 17.00
N LEU A 508 18.55 3.67 16.20
CA LEU A 508 19.34 3.45 14.99
C LEU A 508 20.73 2.94 15.34
N ARG A 509 21.34 3.46 16.40
CA ARG A 509 22.63 2.96 16.89
C ARG A 509 22.55 1.48 17.27
N THR A 510 21.51 1.07 17.97
CA THR A 510 21.29 -0.33 18.39
C THR A 510 21.10 -1.23 17.19
N LEU A 511 20.19 -0.87 16.29
CA LEU A 511 19.82 -1.70 15.15
C LEU A 511 20.93 -1.79 14.10
N TRP A 512 21.67 -0.70 13.84
CA TRP A 512 22.78 -0.69 12.87
C TRP A 512 23.97 -1.55 13.29
N ARG A 513 24.12 -1.78 14.59
CA ARG A 513 25.18 -2.65 15.14
C ARG A 513 24.79 -4.12 15.24
N ASN A 514 23.50 -4.43 15.14
CA ASN A 514 23.01 -5.80 15.30
C ASN A 514 23.08 -6.56 13.97
N PRO A 515 23.95 -7.60 13.84
CA PRO A 515 24.13 -8.34 12.59
C PRO A 515 22.93 -9.21 12.21
N ASP A 516 22.02 -9.49 13.13
CA ASP A 516 20.83 -10.30 12.90
C ASP A 516 19.66 -9.52 12.31
N VAL A 517 19.76 -8.18 12.26
CA VAL A 517 18.75 -7.30 11.69
C VAL A 517 18.96 -7.18 10.18
N SER A 518 17.88 -7.31 9.40
CA SER A 518 17.88 -7.20 7.95
C SER A 518 17.16 -5.94 7.44
N GLY A 519 16.56 -5.16 8.34
CA GLY A 519 15.89 -3.92 7.96
C GLY A 519 15.16 -3.24 9.10
N PHE A 520 14.86 -1.98 8.88
CA PHE A 520 14.14 -1.10 9.77
C PHE A 520 13.20 -0.18 9.00
N ALA A 521 11.97 -0.01 9.47
CA ALA A 521 11.03 0.99 9.01
C ALA A 521 10.60 1.88 10.18
N LEU A 522 11.04 3.13 10.13
CA LEU A 522 10.76 4.13 11.15
C LEU A 522 9.26 4.47 11.21
N TRP A 523 8.68 4.57 12.40
CA TRP A 523 7.35 5.10 12.63
C TRP A 523 7.42 6.57 13.03
N GLN A 524 7.11 7.50 12.10
CA GLN A 524 6.74 7.32 10.72
C GLN A 524 7.36 8.43 9.85
N MET A 525 7.04 8.44 8.56
CA MET A 525 7.60 9.43 7.63
C MET A 525 7.09 10.83 7.90
N ASN A 526 5.77 11.02 7.84
CA ASN A 526 5.11 12.33 7.98
C ASN A 526 4.14 12.30 9.16
N ASP A 527 3.98 13.43 9.81
CA ASP A 527 2.85 13.63 10.70
C ASP A 527 1.53 13.45 9.95
N GLY A 528 0.51 13.02 10.66
CA GLY A 528 -0.78 12.76 10.05
C GLY A 528 -1.94 12.97 11.01
N ARG A 529 -3.15 13.00 10.48
CA ARG A 529 -4.37 13.05 11.29
C ARG A 529 -4.64 11.69 11.91
N THR A 530 -4.98 11.69 13.19
CA THR A 530 -5.50 10.52 13.91
C THR A 530 -7.00 10.68 14.14
N ARG A 531 -7.62 9.65 14.69
CA ARG A 531 -9.01 9.75 15.13
C ARG A 531 -9.16 10.64 16.36
N GLU A 532 -10.35 11.20 16.51
CA GLU A 532 -10.76 12.09 17.61
C GLU A 532 -10.54 11.50 19.02
N ARG A 533 -10.56 10.16 19.13
CA ARG A 533 -10.27 9.44 20.39
C ARG A 533 -8.84 9.61 20.89
N TYR A 534 -7.91 9.81 19.98
CA TYR A 534 -6.48 9.89 20.28
C TYR A 534 -6.00 11.34 20.43
N CYS A 535 -6.90 12.24 20.82
CA CYS A 535 -6.54 13.60 21.21
C CYS A 535 -5.78 13.67 22.55
N GLN A 536 -5.59 12.53 23.23
CA GLN A 536 -4.83 12.47 24.46
C GLN A 536 -3.34 12.59 24.17
N LEU A 537 -2.65 13.37 24.99
CA LEU A 537 -1.20 13.46 24.99
C LEU A 537 -0.60 12.08 25.32
N ASN A 538 0.05 11.48 24.35
CA ASN A 538 0.89 10.30 24.55
C ASN A 538 2.24 10.51 23.83
N CYS A 539 3.06 9.49 23.81
CA CYS A 539 4.40 9.55 23.20
C CYS A 539 4.42 9.74 21.67
N SER A 540 3.27 9.77 21.01
CA SER A 540 3.20 9.91 19.54
C SER A 540 2.04 10.76 19.03
N THR A 541 1.07 11.13 19.88
CA THR A 541 -0.12 11.91 19.48
C THR A 541 -0.30 13.18 20.28
N MET A 542 -0.60 14.27 19.59
CA MET A 542 -0.94 15.58 20.16
C MET A 542 -2.02 16.25 19.31
N PHE A 543 -2.96 16.91 19.95
CA PHE A 543 -3.96 17.78 19.29
C PHE A 543 -4.73 17.10 18.13
N GLY A 544 -5.07 15.83 18.26
CA GLY A 544 -5.80 15.09 17.23
C GLY A 544 -4.95 14.65 16.03
N GLY A 545 -3.63 14.71 16.15
CA GLY A 545 -2.68 14.28 15.13
C GLY A 545 -1.57 13.41 15.68
N SER A 546 -1.05 12.50 14.85
CA SER A 546 0.22 11.84 15.10
C SER A 546 1.34 12.84 14.84
N VAL A 547 2.23 13.02 15.82
CA VAL A 547 3.45 13.84 15.70
C VAL A 547 4.70 12.95 15.60
N ALA A 548 4.53 11.66 15.31
CA ALA A 548 5.61 10.70 15.18
C ALA A 548 6.40 10.79 13.86
N GLY A 549 5.93 11.58 12.91
CA GLY A 549 6.66 11.83 11.66
C GLY A 549 8.03 12.47 11.91
N ILE A 550 9.01 12.14 11.06
CA ILE A 550 10.27 12.91 10.98
C ILE A 550 10.13 14.14 10.06
N PHE A 551 9.07 14.18 9.29
CA PHE A 551 8.56 15.38 8.62
C PHE A 551 7.21 15.74 9.20
N ASP A 552 6.87 17.03 9.22
CA ASP A 552 5.54 17.47 9.61
C ASP A 552 4.48 17.19 8.54
N VAL A 553 3.22 17.57 8.78
CA VAL A 553 2.12 17.37 7.84
C VAL A 553 2.34 18.05 6.48
N TYR A 554 3.17 19.10 6.42
CA TYR A 554 3.55 19.82 5.20
C TYR A 554 4.86 19.34 4.59
N ARG A 555 5.41 18.21 5.08
CA ARG A 555 6.68 17.60 4.63
C ARG A 555 7.91 18.48 4.93
N ARG A 556 7.82 19.35 5.94
CA ARG A 556 8.97 20.10 6.43
C ARG A 556 9.80 19.21 7.37
N PRO A 557 11.14 19.20 7.23
CA PRO A 557 11.99 18.31 8.03
C PRO A 557 12.03 18.75 9.50
N LYS A 558 11.93 17.78 10.40
CA LYS A 558 12.20 17.96 11.82
C LYS A 558 13.69 17.73 12.13
N LYS A 559 14.13 18.00 13.35
CA LYS A 559 15.53 17.83 13.79
C LYS A 559 16.06 16.43 13.50
N SER A 560 15.30 15.42 13.80
CA SER A 560 15.64 14.00 13.65
C SER A 560 15.96 13.55 12.21
N VAL A 561 15.59 14.32 11.20
CA VAL A 561 15.94 14.06 9.78
C VAL A 561 17.45 13.95 9.60
N ALA A 562 18.25 14.80 10.26
CA ALA A 562 19.70 14.76 10.15
C ALA A 562 20.29 13.47 10.75
N THR A 563 19.76 13.03 11.88
CA THR A 563 20.15 11.78 12.53
C THR A 563 19.80 10.57 11.67
N VAL A 564 18.56 10.48 11.17
CA VAL A 564 18.12 9.37 10.30
C VAL A 564 18.99 9.30 9.04
N ARG A 565 19.23 10.44 8.37
CA ARG A 565 20.09 10.50 7.18
C ARG A 565 21.48 9.94 7.47
N ARG A 566 22.12 10.36 8.53
CA ARG A 566 23.47 9.90 8.91
C ARG A 566 23.55 8.37 9.01
N TYR A 567 22.54 7.70 9.58
CA TYR A 567 22.51 6.23 9.65
C TYR A 567 22.17 5.60 8.28
N PHE A 568 21.21 6.13 7.55
CA PHE A 568 20.80 5.56 6.28
C PHE A 568 21.90 5.65 5.21
N GLU A 569 22.78 6.64 5.28
CA GLU A 569 23.96 6.78 4.41
C GLU A 569 25.10 5.81 4.79
N THR A 570 25.06 5.18 5.96
CA THR A 570 26.09 4.22 6.41
C THR A 570 25.63 2.78 6.17
N LYS A 571 26.60 1.84 6.12
CA LYS A 571 26.30 0.40 6.14
C LYS A 571 25.89 -0.04 7.55
N ALA A 572 24.81 -0.84 7.64
CA ALA A 572 24.48 -1.56 8.86
C ALA A 572 25.27 -2.87 8.96
N ALA A 573 25.46 -3.40 10.19
CA ALA A 573 26.11 -4.70 10.38
C ALA A 573 25.40 -5.82 9.63
N GLY A 574 24.06 -5.72 9.47
CA GLY A 574 23.27 -6.65 8.67
C GLY A 574 23.46 -6.56 7.16
N GLU A 575 24.18 -5.55 6.64
CA GLU A 575 24.59 -5.43 5.22
C GLU A 575 25.95 -6.11 4.91
N ALA A 576 26.61 -6.71 5.92
CA ALA A 576 27.88 -7.38 5.71
C ALA A 576 27.74 -8.53 4.70
N GLU A 577 28.80 -8.73 3.90
CA GLU A 577 28.90 -9.60 2.71
C GLU A 577 28.40 -11.02 2.89
#